data_309c2802d5a8cda9e93c198c2260fba8
#
_entry.id   309c2802d5a8cda9e93c198c2260fba8
#
_cell.length_a   1.000
_cell.length_b   1.000
_cell.length_c   1.000
_cell.angle_alpha   90.00
_cell.angle_beta   90.00
_cell.angle_gamma   90.00
#
_symmetry.space_group_name_H-M   'P 1'
#
loop_
_entity.id
_entity.type
_entity.pdbx_description
1 polymer ?
#
loop_
_entity_poly.entity_id
_entity_poly.type
_entity_poly.pdbx_seq_one_letter_code
_entity_poly.pdbx_strand_id
1 'polypeptide(L)'
;MKVVISMSGLSSRFSNAGYTIPKFMIDIDGKKVIEHIIDLYPKDSDFLFIINDKHAEDTDIINLLENGVDKKNIVVIPRHKKGPVFSIQNFEDYINDEEQVVINYCDFSMYWDYNDFEKYVNETECDGCVVC
;
A
#
# COMPACT_ATOMS: atom_id res chain seq x y z
N MET A 1 -10.27 10.63 -0.81
CA MET A 1 -9.94 9.48 0.08
C MET A 1 -8.46 9.17 -0.03
N LYS A 2 -7.75 8.98 1.07
CA LYS A 2 -6.33 8.61 1.08
C LYS A 2 -6.15 7.10 1.00
N VAL A 3 -5.20 6.63 0.21
CA VAL A 3 -4.90 5.20 0.04
C VAL A 3 -3.61 4.86 0.77
N VAL A 4 -3.68 4.08 1.82
CA VAL A 4 -2.52 3.64 2.62
C VAL A 4 -2.13 2.23 2.20
N ILE A 5 -0.91 2.08 1.68
CA ILE A 5 -0.34 0.79 1.27
C ILE A 5 0.76 0.37 2.25
N SER A 6 0.46 -0.66 3.05
CA SER A 6 1.44 -1.20 3.99
C SER A 6 2.37 -2.21 3.31
N MET A 7 3.65 -1.84 3.18
CA MET A 7 4.73 -2.62 2.56
C MET A 7 5.86 -2.95 3.55
N SER A 8 5.62 -2.77 4.84
CA SER A 8 6.63 -2.91 5.88
C SER A 8 6.93 -4.36 6.29
N GLY A 9 6.16 -5.33 5.80
CA GLY A 9 6.35 -6.75 6.08
C GLY A 9 7.70 -7.27 5.57
N LEU A 10 8.26 -8.25 6.27
CA LEU A 10 9.61 -8.79 5.99
C LEU A 10 9.68 -9.77 4.81
N SER A 11 8.55 -10.11 4.20
CA SER A 11 8.45 -11.13 3.13
C SER A 11 9.09 -12.48 3.50
N SER A 12 9.12 -12.84 4.78
CA SER A 12 9.88 -13.99 5.31
C SER A 12 9.49 -15.32 4.67
N ARG A 13 8.20 -15.52 4.35
CA ARG A 13 7.74 -16.73 3.65
C ARG A 13 8.34 -16.86 2.25
N PHE A 14 8.46 -15.74 1.53
CA PHE A 14 9.09 -15.68 0.21
C PHE A 14 10.60 -15.91 0.29
N SER A 15 11.29 -15.28 1.23
CA SER A 15 12.72 -15.52 1.48
C SER A 15 12.99 -16.99 1.81
N ASN A 16 12.17 -17.60 2.66
CA ASN A 16 12.29 -19.02 3.02
C ASN A 16 12.01 -19.98 1.84
N ALA A 17 11.22 -19.54 0.87
CA ALA A 17 10.96 -20.25 -0.38
C ALA A 17 12.02 -20.01 -1.47
N GLY A 18 13.08 -19.25 -1.15
CA GLY A 18 14.21 -19.00 -2.08
C GLY A 18 14.08 -17.76 -2.94
N TYR A 19 13.06 -16.91 -2.74
CA TYR A 19 12.95 -15.64 -3.45
C TYR A 19 13.94 -14.62 -2.86
N THR A 20 14.67 -13.94 -3.75
CA THR A 20 15.67 -12.92 -3.37
C THR A 20 15.10 -11.50 -3.36
N ILE A 21 13.91 -11.30 -3.91
CA ILE A 21 13.22 -10.02 -3.98
C ILE A 21 11.94 -10.03 -3.12
N PRO A 22 11.50 -8.88 -2.58
CA PRO A 22 10.24 -8.79 -1.85
C PRO A 22 9.04 -9.07 -2.77
N LYS A 23 7.95 -9.60 -2.20
CA LYS A 23 6.74 -10.00 -2.93
C LYS A 23 6.16 -8.90 -3.84
N PHE A 24 6.20 -7.64 -3.41
CA PHE A 24 5.67 -6.50 -4.17
C PHE A 24 6.55 -6.11 -5.38
N MET A 25 7.80 -6.61 -5.45
CA MET A 25 8.71 -6.40 -6.58
C MET A 25 8.73 -7.55 -7.59
N ILE A 26 7.93 -8.59 -7.39
CA ILE A 26 7.78 -9.69 -8.35
C ILE A 26 7.10 -9.18 -9.63
N ASP A 27 7.64 -9.58 -10.80
CA ASP A 27 7.03 -9.27 -12.08
C ASP A 27 5.84 -10.19 -12.37
N ILE A 28 4.72 -9.59 -12.75
CA ILE A 28 3.54 -10.28 -13.26
C ILE A 28 3.10 -9.52 -14.53
N ASP A 29 3.08 -10.20 -15.67
CA ASP A 29 2.66 -9.62 -16.96
C ASP A 29 3.33 -8.28 -17.32
N GLY A 30 4.63 -8.15 -16.99
CA GLY A 30 5.44 -6.98 -17.34
C GLY A 30 5.32 -5.79 -16.39
N LYS A 31 4.61 -5.94 -15.25
CA LYS A 31 4.52 -4.97 -14.17
C LYS A 31 4.89 -5.60 -12.83
N LYS A 32 5.38 -4.80 -11.90
CA LYS A 32 5.56 -5.25 -10.52
C LYS A 32 4.20 -5.44 -9.83
N VAL A 33 4.13 -6.37 -8.88
CA VAL A 33 2.91 -6.57 -8.06
C VAL A 33 2.38 -5.26 -7.52
N ILE A 34 3.25 -4.39 -7.01
CA ILE A 34 2.83 -3.08 -6.47
C ILE A 34 2.17 -2.17 -7.52
N GLU A 35 2.59 -2.23 -8.77
CA GLU A 35 1.98 -1.44 -9.85
C GLU A 35 0.55 -1.91 -10.14
N HIS A 36 0.28 -3.22 -10.08
CA HIS A 36 -1.07 -3.76 -10.17
C HIS A 36 -1.96 -3.31 -9.00
N ILE A 37 -1.38 -3.14 -7.79
CA ILE A 37 -2.13 -2.63 -6.64
C ILE A 37 -2.45 -1.14 -6.81
N ILE A 38 -1.50 -0.35 -7.30
CA ILE A 38 -1.72 1.08 -7.60
C ILE A 38 -2.81 1.26 -8.65
N ASP A 39 -2.83 0.42 -9.68
CA ASP A 39 -3.82 0.45 -10.76
C ASP A 39 -5.27 0.14 -10.31
N LEU A 40 -5.49 -0.34 -9.08
CA LEU A 40 -6.82 -0.51 -8.49
C LEU A 40 -7.49 0.83 -8.14
N TYR A 41 -6.75 1.92 -8.12
CA TYR A 41 -7.20 3.23 -7.66
C TYR A 41 -7.10 4.27 -8.78
N PRO A 42 -7.90 5.36 -8.72
CA PRO A 42 -7.76 6.48 -9.64
C PRO A 42 -6.34 7.06 -9.63
N LYS A 43 -5.87 7.53 -10.78
CA LYS A 43 -4.50 8.07 -10.94
C LYS A 43 -4.20 9.29 -10.07
N ASP A 44 -5.22 10.05 -9.72
CA ASP A 44 -5.14 11.23 -8.88
C ASP A 44 -5.33 10.95 -7.39
N SER A 45 -5.42 9.66 -7.00
CA SER A 45 -5.47 9.25 -5.59
C SER A 45 -4.25 9.72 -4.82
N ASP A 46 -4.46 10.08 -3.56
CA ASP A 46 -3.38 10.46 -2.63
C ASP A 46 -2.90 9.21 -1.88
N PHE A 47 -1.68 8.77 -2.19
CA PHE A 47 -1.10 7.56 -1.63
C PHE A 47 -0.17 7.83 -0.44
N LEU A 48 -0.23 6.95 0.54
CA LEU A 48 0.76 6.83 1.61
C LEU A 48 1.37 5.42 1.58
N PHE A 49 2.63 5.33 1.20
CA PHE A 49 3.39 4.08 1.18
C PHE A 49 4.25 3.95 2.43
N ILE A 50 4.19 2.79 3.07
CA ILE A 50 4.93 2.50 4.28
C ILE A 50 5.87 1.34 4.03
N ILE A 51 7.16 1.60 3.99
CA ILE A 51 8.19 0.66 3.57
C ILE A 51 9.17 0.44 4.71
N ASN A 52 9.67 -0.79 4.89
CA ASN A 52 10.76 -1.00 5.83
C ASN A 52 12.11 -0.57 5.25
N ASP A 53 13.04 -0.21 6.13
CA ASP A 53 14.38 0.26 5.81
C ASP A 53 15.14 -0.68 4.85
N LYS A 54 15.10 -1.98 5.10
CA LYS A 54 15.78 -2.97 4.26
C LYS A 54 15.25 -3.00 2.83
N HIS A 55 13.94 -2.99 2.64
CA HIS A 55 13.36 -2.98 1.31
C HIS A 55 13.63 -1.67 0.57
N ALA A 56 13.64 -0.54 1.28
CA ALA A 56 13.98 0.75 0.71
C ALA A 56 15.43 0.81 0.21
N GLU A 57 16.36 0.16 0.93
CA GLU A 57 17.79 0.11 0.58
C GLU A 57 18.10 -0.95 -0.49
N ASP A 58 17.51 -2.14 -0.39
CA ASP A 58 17.87 -3.31 -1.21
C ASP A 58 17.14 -3.35 -2.57
N THR A 59 16.16 -2.47 -2.80
CA THR A 59 15.34 -2.47 -4.04
C THR A 59 15.17 -1.08 -4.63
N ASP A 60 14.73 -1.02 -5.89
CA ASP A 60 14.42 0.23 -6.59
C ASP A 60 12.99 0.74 -6.32
N ILE A 61 12.36 0.30 -5.22
CA ILE A 61 10.96 0.60 -4.92
C ILE A 61 10.69 2.09 -4.77
N ILE A 62 11.59 2.83 -4.11
CA ILE A 62 11.43 4.28 -3.91
C ILE A 62 11.35 4.98 -5.25
N ASN A 63 12.29 4.73 -6.14
CA ASN A 63 12.34 5.33 -7.48
C ASN A 63 11.11 4.93 -8.32
N LEU A 64 10.66 3.68 -8.24
CA LEU A 64 9.46 3.22 -8.92
C LEU A 64 8.21 4.00 -8.45
N LEU A 65 8.04 4.19 -7.15
CA LEU A 65 6.91 4.94 -6.59
C LEU A 65 7.01 6.44 -6.89
N GLU A 66 8.20 7.02 -6.82
CA GLU A 66 8.42 8.44 -7.14
C GLU A 66 8.05 8.78 -8.58
N ASN A 67 8.31 7.88 -9.51
CA ASN A 67 8.02 8.09 -10.93
C ASN A 67 6.63 7.58 -11.36
N GLY A 68 6.07 6.60 -10.64
CA GLY A 68 4.81 5.93 -11.00
C GLY A 68 3.55 6.56 -10.42
N VAL A 69 3.67 7.44 -9.42
CA VAL A 69 2.52 8.00 -8.69
C VAL A 69 2.66 9.51 -8.54
N ASP A 70 1.64 10.26 -8.88
CA ASP A 70 1.67 11.74 -8.84
C ASP A 70 1.59 12.28 -7.41
N LYS A 71 0.56 11.89 -6.66
CA LYS A 71 0.35 12.32 -5.27
C LYS A 71 0.72 11.19 -4.31
N LYS A 72 1.83 11.37 -3.60
CA LYS A 72 2.34 10.34 -2.69
C LYS A 72 3.11 10.91 -1.51
N ASN A 73 3.06 10.17 -0.41
CA ASN A 73 4.01 10.23 0.68
C ASN A 73 4.66 8.85 0.83
N ILE A 74 5.98 8.80 0.98
CA ILE A 74 6.72 7.56 1.18
C ILE A 74 7.41 7.64 2.55
N VAL A 75 7.02 6.74 3.44
CA VAL A 75 7.56 6.69 4.81
C VAL A 75 8.37 5.42 4.98
N VAL A 76 9.64 5.59 5.31
CA VAL A 76 10.54 4.48 5.62
C VAL A 76 10.62 4.30 7.12
N ILE A 77 10.31 3.08 7.59
CA ILE A 77 10.33 2.71 9.00
C ILE A 77 11.34 1.60 9.29
N PRO A 78 11.88 1.53 10.50
CA PRO A 78 12.71 0.40 10.89
C PRO A 78 11.97 -0.92 10.78
N ARG A 79 12.68 -1.97 10.42
CA ARG A 79 12.15 -3.34 10.38
C ARG A 79 11.58 -3.77 11.73
N HIS A 80 10.41 -4.41 11.71
CA HIS A 80 9.79 -4.96 12.92
C HIS A 80 8.96 -6.23 12.62
N LYS A 81 8.55 -6.95 13.67
CA LYS A 81 7.70 -8.15 13.61
C LYS A 81 6.35 -7.93 14.30
N LYS A 82 5.94 -6.67 14.50
CA LYS A 82 4.74 -6.32 15.28
C LYS A 82 3.44 -6.30 14.46
N GLY A 83 3.54 -6.62 13.17
CA GLY A 83 2.38 -6.66 12.27
C GLY A 83 2.03 -5.33 11.59
N PRO A 84 1.07 -5.36 10.64
CA PRO A 84 0.77 -4.20 9.79
C PRO A 84 0.13 -3.04 10.57
N VAL A 85 -0.67 -3.31 11.58
CA VAL A 85 -1.30 -2.27 12.41
C VAL A 85 -0.26 -1.39 13.09
N PHE A 86 0.82 -2.00 13.60
CA PHE A 86 1.91 -1.23 14.20
C PHE A 86 2.59 -0.31 13.19
N SER A 87 2.70 -0.73 11.93
CA SER A 87 3.24 0.11 10.87
C SER A 87 2.37 1.34 10.62
N ILE A 88 1.05 1.18 10.75
CA ILE A 88 0.07 2.23 10.46
C ILE A 88 -0.08 3.22 11.63
N GLN A 89 0.21 2.83 12.86
CA GLN A 89 0.06 3.68 14.07
C GLN A 89 0.89 4.98 14.06
N ASN A 90 1.91 5.08 13.23
CA ASN A 90 2.82 6.24 13.20
C ASN A 90 2.47 7.28 12.13
N PHE A 91 1.23 7.30 11.63
CA PHE A 91 0.85 8.12 10.47
C PHE A 91 -0.12 9.24 10.76
N GLU A 92 -0.36 9.57 12.00
CA GLU A 92 -1.18 10.72 12.39
C GLU A 92 -0.75 12.00 11.67
N ASP A 93 0.56 12.18 11.43
CA ASP A 93 1.10 13.33 10.71
C ASP A 93 0.73 13.38 9.20
N TYR A 94 0.28 12.26 8.62
CA TYR A 94 -0.02 12.12 7.19
C TYR A 94 -1.50 11.96 6.88
N ILE A 95 -2.33 11.75 7.90
CA ILE A 95 -3.78 11.52 7.79
C ILE A 95 -4.48 12.57 8.65
N ASN A 96 -5.40 13.30 8.04
CA ASN A 96 -6.27 14.22 8.77
C ASN A 96 -7.39 13.42 9.46
N ASP A 97 -7.77 13.77 10.68
CA ASP A 97 -8.83 13.11 11.46
C ASP A 97 -10.17 12.99 10.73
N GLU A 98 -10.46 13.95 9.84
CA GLU A 98 -11.69 13.97 9.02
C GLU A 98 -11.54 13.28 7.66
N GLU A 99 -10.36 12.72 7.36
CA GLU A 99 -10.08 12.12 6.06
C GLU A 99 -10.50 10.64 6.02
N GLN A 100 -11.30 10.29 5.02
CA GLN A 100 -11.57 8.88 4.71
C GLN A 100 -10.30 8.18 4.21
N VAL A 101 -10.01 7.00 4.76
CA VAL A 101 -8.79 6.24 4.49
C VAL A 101 -9.15 4.84 4.00
N VAL A 102 -8.53 4.42 2.89
CA VAL A 102 -8.50 3.01 2.46
C VAL A 102 -7.17 2.41 2.82
N ILE A 103 -7.18 1.28 3.53
CA ILE A 103 -5.96 0.53 3.85
C ILE A 103 -5.92 -0.72 2.99
N ASN A 104 -4.85 -0.89 2.22
CA ASN A 104 -4.62 -2.09 1.43
C ASN A 104 -3.22 -2.66 1.68
N TYR A 105 -3.06 -3.95 1.38
CA TYR A 105 -1.77 -4.63 1.38
C TYR A 105 -1.10 -4.50 0.02
N CYS A 106 0.22 -4.56 0.02
CA CYS A 106 1.03 -4.44 -1.20
C CYS A 106 1.02 -5.67 -2.12
N ASP A 107 0.28 -6.70 -1.77
CA ASP A 107 0.19 -7.99 -2.47
C ASP A 107 -1.23 -8.55 -2.53
N PHE A 108 -2.22 -7.74 -2.22
CA PHE A 108 -3.62 -8.12 -2.32
C PHE A 108 -4.30 -7.32 -3.43
N SER A 109 -4.72 -8.01 -4.48
CA SER A 109 -5.46 -7.45 -5.61
C SER A 109 -6.83 -8.11 -5.72
N MET A 110 -7.81 -7.36 -6.18
CA MET A 110 -9.16 -7.84 -6.42
C MET A 110 -9.71 -7.20 -7.69
N TYR A 111 -10.74 -7.81 -8.24
CA TYR A 111 -11.55 -7.17 -9.27
C TYR A 111 -12.65 -6.36 -8.59
N TRP A 112 -12.56 -5.03 -8.65
CA TRP A 112 -13.55 -4.13 -8.08
C TRP A 112 -13.67 -2.84 -8.90
N ASP A 113 -14.77 -2.12 -8.71
CA ASP A 113 -14.92 -0.75 -9.19
C ASP A 113 -14.73 0.20 -8.01
N TYR A 114 -13.67 1.00 -8.06
CA TYR A 114 -13.38 1.97 -6.99
C TYR A 114 -14.47 3.03 -6.86
N ASN A 115 -15.09 3.46 -7.97
CA ASN A 115 -16.13 4.49 -7.92
C ASN A 115 -17.39 3.97 -7.24
N ASP A 116 -17.76 2.71 -7.49
CA ASP A 116 -18.89 2.06 -6.81
C ASP A 116 -18.62 1.91 -5.31
N PHE A 117 -17.39 1.56 -4.94
CA PHE A 117 -16.97 1.49 -3.54
C PHE A 117 -17.03 2.88 -2.86
N GLU A 118 -16.44 3.91 -3.45
CA GLU A 118 -16.44 5.28 -2.92
C GLU A 118 -17.87 5.81 -2.76
N LYS A 119 -18.73 5.56 -3.76
CA LYS A 119 -20.16 5.90 -3.69
C LYS A 119 -20.83 5.20 -2.52
N TYR A 120 -20.62 3.90 -2.35
CA TYR A 120 -21.19 3.13 -1.24
C TYR A 120 -20.76 3.69 0.13
N VAL A 121 -19.48 4.00 0.32
CA VAL A 121 -18.95 4.58 1.56
C VAL A 121 -19.61 5.93 1.87
N ASN A 122 -19.76 6.79 0.85
CA ASN A 122 -20.38 8.11 1.01
C ASN A 122 -21.91 8.04 1.28
N GLU A 123 -22.61 7.06 0.69
CA GLU A 123 -24.07 6.90 0.87
C GLU A 123 -24.42 6.26 2.21
N THR A 124 -23.57 5.39 2.74
CA THR A 124 -23.85 4.68 4.00
C THR A 124 -23.40 5.42 5.25
N GLU A 125 -22.54 6.42 5.11
CA GLU A 125 -21.94 7.18 6.23
C GLU A 125 -21.37 6.25 7.32
N CYS A 126 -20.84 5.09 6.92
CA CYS A 126 -20.34 4.08 7.86
C CYS A 126 -18.99 4.49 8.47
N ASP A 127 -18.76 4.17 9.75
CA ASP A 127 -17.47 4.41 10.43
C ASP A 127 -16.33 3.53 9.88
N GLY A 128 -16.67 2.44 9.19
CA GLY A 128 -15.72 1.56 8.55
C GLY A 128 -16.41 0.42 7.80
N CYS A 129 -15.74 -0.09 6.76
CA CYS A 129 -16.20 -1.24 5.99
C CYS A 129 -15.04 -2.12 5.57
N VAL A 130 -15.32 -3.38 5.32
CA VAL A 130 -14.37 -4.36 4.78
C VAL A 130 -14.87 -4.82 3.42
N VAL A 131 -14.00 -4.72 2.42
CA VAL A 131 -14.30 -5.24 1.08
C VAL A 131 -14.02 -6.75 1.07
N CYS A 132 -15.00 -7.57 0.66
CA CYS A 132 -14.91 -9.02 0.61
C CYS A 132 -15.28 -9.55 -0.79
#